data_907c2f69ac64c6bb2e24cb8110af7457
#
_entry.id   907c2f69ac64c6bb2e24cb8110af7457
#
_cell.length_a   1.000
_cell.length_b   1.000
_cell.length_c   1.000
_cell.angle_alpha   90.00
_cell.angle_beta   90.00
_cell.angle_gamma   90.00
#
_symmetry.space_group_name_H-M   'P 1'
#
loop_
_entity.id
_entity.type
_entity.pdbx_description
1 polymer ?
#
loop_
_entity_poly.entity_id
_entity_poly.type
_entity_poly.pdbx_seq_one_letter_code
_entity_poly.pdbx_strand_id
1 'polypeptide(L)'
;IVNSIEHSVNRHIHPGVGIAFSIVQNNPISLAFPRHEDGTLSTLANKFIKEAKQDETLKDLTQILTSYSDKFSVADSKRLSDLAETRLPTYKKSFESAGEKYNIDWHLLAAMAYQESHWDHKAISPTGVRGLMMLTLTTAKEMEISNRLDPFQSIEGGSKYLAKLRSIMDPDIIEPDRTLMALAAYNVGRGHLEDARILASRDGKDDRKWTTIREYLPLLSRKKFYSTVTHGYARGNEPVRYVDNILYYQQFLKLQTMTSTGNDNFSNQDSNSNKKWQDSIPPTI
;
A
#
# COMPACT_ATOMS: atom_id res chain seq x y z
N ILE A 1 3.90 20.57 16.43
CA ILE A 1 2.69 19.91 16.97
C ILE A 1 2.01 19.23 15.78
N VAL A 2 1.81 17.94 15.89
CA VAL A 2 1.14 17.11 14.86
C VAL A 2 -0.01 16.34 15.53
N ASN A 3 -1.04 15.98 14.78
CA ASN A 3 -2.09 15.10 15.29
C ASN A 3 -1.62 13.65 15.38
N SER A 4 -2.37 12.78 16.06
CA SER A 4 -1.99 11.38 16.26
C SER A 4 -1.87 10.59 14.96
N ILE A 5 -2.69 10.88 13.97
CA ILE A 5 -2.64 10.23 12.64
C ILE A 5 -1.38 10.68 11.89
N GLU A 6 -1.12 12.00 11.84
CA GLU A 6 0.10 12.55 11.24
C GLU A 6 1.36 12.00 11.92
N HIS A 7 1.36 11.91 13.26
CA HIS A 7 2.47 11.30 13.98
C HIS A 7 2.64 9.83 13.60
N SER A 8 1.57 9.04 13.58
CA SER A 8 1.61 7.63 13.21
C SER A 8 2.13 7.40 11.80
N VAL A 9 1.77 8.27 10.86
CA VAL A 9 2.27 8.22 9.47
C VAL A 9 3.73 8.70 9.38
N ASN A 10 4.05 9.84 9.99
CA ASN A 10 5.36 10.49 9.83
C ASN A 10 6.48 9.86 10.66
N ARG A 11 6.19 9.17 11.77
CA ARG A 11 7.23 8.50 12.59
C ARG A 11 8.06 7.49 11.81
N HIS A 12 7.51 6.95 10.73
CA HIS A 12 8.20 5.99 9.87
C HIS A 12 9.17 6.66 8.90
N ILE A 13 8.89 7.92 8.51
CA ILE A 13 9.77 8.74 7.67
C ILE A 13 10.85 9.39 8.53
N HIS A 14 10.51 9.73 9.77
CA HIS A 14 11.39 10.36 10.73
C HIS A 14 11.56 9.51 11.99
N PRO A 15 12.26 8.37 11.90
CA PRO A 15 12.37 7.40 12.99
C PRO A 15 13.08 7.92 14.25
N GLY A 16 13.79 9.05 14.14
CA GLY A 16 14.43 9.73 15.27
C GLY A 16 13.50 10.67 16.05
N VAL A 17 12.24 10.84 15.62
CA VAL A 17 11.28 11.73 16.28
C VAL A 17 10.38 10.93 17.21
N GLY A 18 10.43 11.23 18.51
CA GLY A 18 9.57 10.64 19.54
C GLY A 18 8.50 11.60 20.05
N ILE A 19 7.48 11.07 20.72
CA ILE A 19 6.47 11.88 21.39
C ILE A 19 7.07 12.38 22.71
N ALA A 20 7.23 13.70 22.85
CA ALA A 20 7.66 14.31 24.11
C ALA A 20 6.49 14.41 25.12
N PHE A 21 5.30 14.78 24.65
CA PHE A 21 4.06 14.81 25.43
C PHE A 21 2.85 14.85 24.49
N SER A 22 1.70 14.45 25.00
CA SER A 22 0.43 14.47 24.26
C SER A 22 -0.53 15.47 24.89
N ILE A 23 -1.17 16.29 24.04
CA ILE A 23 -2.26 17.17 24.45
C ILE A 23 -3.56 16.52 23.96
N VAL A 24 -4.45 16.20 24.89
CA VAL A 24 -5.78 15.70 24.54
C VAL A 24 -6.66 16.88 24.16
N GLN A 25 -6.80 17.14 22.88
CA GLN A 25 -7.66 18.19 22.37
C GLN A 25 -8.48 17.64 21.19
N ASN A 26 -9.80 17.83 21.26
CA ASN A 26 -10.70 17.45 20.16
C ASN A 26 -10.64 18.53 19.08
N ASN A 27 -9.70 18.41 18.15
CA ASN A 27 -9.59 19.29 17.00
C ASN A 27 -10.31 18.64 15.80
N PRO A 28 -11.49 19.13 15.39
CA PRO A 28 -12.16 18.61 14.22
C PRO A 28 -11.35 18.98 12.97
N ILE A 29 -11.15 17.98 12.09
CA ILE A 29 -10.63 18.21 10.75
C ILE A 29 -11.81 18.62 9.87
N SER A 30 -11.68 19.73 9.16
CA SER A 30 -12.71 20.27 8.30
C SER A 30 -12.20 20.44 6.87
N LEU A 31 -13.07 20.22 5.89
CA LEU A 31 -12.81 20.55 4.50
C LEU A 31 -13.14 22.04 4.30
N ALA A 32 -12.22 22.79 3.70
CA ALA A 32 -12.42 24.18 3.35
C ALA A 32 -12.69 24.33 1.85
N PHE A 33 -13.65 25.15 1.49
CA PHE A 33 -14.05 25.45 0.11
C PHE A 33 -13.93 26.95 -0.16
N PRO A 34 -13.68 27.38 -1.40
CA PRO A 34 -13.68 28.80 -1.79
C PRO A 34 -15.02 29.47 -1.46
N ARG A 35 -14.97 30.74 -1.02
CA ARG A 35 -16.16 31.50 -0.61
C ARG A 35 -17.15 31.80 -1.72
N HIS A 36 -16.70 31.72 -2.98
CA HIS A 36 -17.47 32.14 -4.17
C HIS A 36 -18.07 30.97 -4.95
N GLU A 37 -18.02 29.73 -4.38
CA GLU A 37 -18.67 28.59 -5.00
C GLU A 37 -20.17 28.56 -4.68
N ASP A 38 -20.94 27.93 -5.57
CA ASP A 38 -22.39 27.74 -5.44
C ASP A 38 -22.84 26.81 -4.29
N GLY A 39 -21.89 26.31 -3.51
CA GLY A 39 -22.13 25.38 -2.41
C GLY A 39 -22.35 23.92 -2.81
N THR A 40 -22.36 23.60 -4.11
CA THR A 40 -22.60 22.24 -4.61
C THR A 40 -21.54 21.26 -4.11
N LEU A 41 -20.26 21.64 -4.21
CA LEU A 41 -19.14 20.79 -3.78
C LEU A 41 -19.14 20.56 -2.25
N SER A 42 -19.42 21.60 -1.46
CA SER A 42 -19.52 21.47 0.00
C SER A 42 -20.70 20.60 0.43
N THR A 43 -21.81 20.66 -0.30
CA THR A 43 -22.99 19.82 -0.07
C THR A 43 -22.69 18.34 -0.39
N LEU A 44 -22.03 18.06 -1.52
CA LEU A 44 -21.59 16.72 -1.90
C LEU A 44 -20.59 16.14 -0.90
N ALA A 45 -19.60 16.94 -0.47
CA ALA A 45 -18.62 16.51 0.52
C ALA A 45 -19.26 16.18 1.88
N ASN A 46 -20.21 17.01 2.35
CA ASN A 46 -20.94 16.76 3.59
C ASN A 46 -21.80 15.49 3.48
N LYS A 47 -22.47 15.27 2.33
CA LYS A 47 -23.22 14.05 2.07
C LYS A 47 -22.31 12.83 2.10
N PHE A 48 -21.20 12.86 1.38
CA PHE A 48 -20.20 11.78 1.36
C PHE A 48 -19.67 11.45 2.75
N ILE A 49 -19.25 12.47 3.53
CA ILE A 49 -18.73 12.25 4.89
C ILE A 49 -19.80 11.64 5.81
N LYS A 50 -21.06 12.07 5.66
CA LYS A 50 -22.17 11.52 6.44
C LYS A 50 -22.40 10.06 6.11
N GLU A 51 -22.45 9.70 4.82
CA GLU A 51 -22.61 8.32 4.34
C GLU A 51 -21.42 7.46 4.78
N ALA A 52 -20.18 7.90 4.57
CA ALA A 52 -18.97 7.20 4.94
C ALA A 52 -18.79 6.99 6.45
N LYS A 53 -19.44 7.81 7.29
CA LYS A 53 -19.55 7.56 8.74
C LYS A 53 -20.60 6.52 9.10
N GLN A 54 -21.69 6.44 8.32
CA GLN A 54 -22.82 5.53 8.58
C GLN A 54 -22.51 4.10 8.11
N ASP A 55 -21.84 3.94 6.99
CA ASP A 55 -21.47 2.64 6.39
C ASP A 55 -20.10 2.10 6.86
N GLU A 56 -19.52 2.71 7.89
CA GLU A 56 -18.23 2.35 8.47
C GLU A 56 -17.01 2.54 7.53
N THR A 57 -17.17 3.09 6.32
CA THR A 57 -16.08 3.30 5.36
C THR A 57 -14.90 4.07 5.96
N LEU A 58 -15.16 5.14 6.73
CA LEU A 58 -14.10 5.90 7.40
C LEU A 58 -13.39 5.09 8.48
N LYS A 59 -14.10 4.23 9.19
CA LYS A 59 -13.54 3.35 10.21
C LYS A 59 -12.63 2.30 9.56
N ASP A 60 -13.10 1.67 8.48
CA ASP A 60 -12.32 0.69 7.71
C ASP A 60 -11.06 1.30 7.12
N LEU A 61 -11.16 2.48 6.49
CA LEU A 61 -10.00 3.21 5.96
C LEU A 61 -9.01 3.60 7.08
N THR A 62 -9.52 4.10 8.21
CA THR A 62 -8.67 4.45 9.35
C THR A 62 -7.97 3.20 9.90
N GLN A 63 -8.69 2.09 10.05
CA GLN A 63 -8.12 0.83 10.50
C GLN A 63 -7.06 0.31 9.53
N ILE A 64 -7.31 0.38 8.23
CA ILE A 64 -6.32 0.05 7.20
C ILE A 64 -5.08 0.94 7.36
N LEU A 65 -5.22 2.25 7.48
CA LEU A 65 -4.12 3.20 7.57
C LEU A 65 -3.33 3.11 8.88
N THR A 66 -3.97 2.78 10.00
CA THR A 66 -3.33 2.77 11.33
C THR A 66 -2.86 1.39 11.78
N SER A 67 -3.42 0.30 11.23
CA SER A 67 -3.06 -1.07 11.62
C SER A 67 -1.61 -1.44 11.34
N TYR A 68 -0.91 -0.67 10.51
CA TYR A 68 0.48 -0.93 10.12
C TYR A 68 1.48 -0.21 11.00
N SER A 69 1.09 0.93 11.61
CA SER A 69 2.01 1.84 12.28
C SER A 69 2.74 1.21 13.47
N ASP A 70 2.13 0.26 14.14
CA ASP A 70 2.69 -0.35 15.36
C ASP A 70 3.49 -1.63 15.12
N LYS A 71 3.46 -2.16 13.88
CA LYS A 71 4.11 -3.43 13.53
C LYS A 71 5.54 -3.29 13.03
N PHE A 72 5.94 -2.11 12.57
CA PHE A 72 7.26 -1.86 12.01
C PHE A 72 8.17 -1.14 12.99
N SER A 73 9.36 -1.69 13.19
CA SER A 73 10.38 -1.05 14.01
C SER A 73 11.06 0.10 13.26
N VAL A 74 11.72 0.97 14.02
CA VAL A 74 12.59 2.03 13.47
C VAL A 74 13.66 1.44 12.53
N ALA A 75 14.18 0.25 12.86
CA ALA A 75 15.19 -0.43 12.04
C ALA A 75 14.61 -0.89 10.69
N ASP A 76 13.36 -1.39 10.66
CA ASP A 76 12.69 -1.79 9.42
C ASP A 76 12.44 -0.59 8.51
N SER A 77 11.98 0.53 9.08
CA SER A 77 11.74 1.78 8.35
C SER A 77 13.04 2.36 7.78
N LYS A 78 14.13 2.34 8.58
CA LYS A 78 15.45 2.78 8.12
C LYS A 78 15.94 1.90 6.97
N ARG A 79 15.84 0.58 7.11
CA ARG A 79 16.24 -0.36 6.04
C ARG A 79 15.45 -0.11 4.76
N LEU A 80 14.13 0.12 4.85
CA LEU A 80 13.30 0.45 3.70
C LEU A 80 13.78 1.74 3.03
N SER A 81 14.07 2.80 3.81
CA SER A 81 14.60 4.06 3.31
C SER A 81 15.93 3.88 2.58
N ASP A 82 16.91 3.23 3.23
CA ASP A 82 18.23 2.99 2.67
C ASP A 82 18.14 2.20 1.34
N LEU A 83 17.24 1.21 1.25
CA LEU A 83 17.05 0.41 0.04
C LEU A 83 16.22 1.14 -1.03
N ALA A 84 15.31 2.03 -0.64
CA ALA A 84 14.58 2.89 -1.57
C ALA A 84 15.51 3.90 -2.25
N GLU A 85 16.56 4.33 -1.59
CA GLU A 85 17.58 5.21 -2.17
C GLU A 85 18.63 4.46 -3.03
N THR A 86 18.98 3.23 -2.65
CA THR A 86 20.10 2.51 -3.27
C THR A 86 19.70 1.48 -4.31
N ARG A 87 18.54 0.79 -4.16
CA ARG A 87 18.09 -0.28 -5.05
C ARG A 87 16.93 0.11 -5.95
N LEU A 88 15.91 0.78 -5.40
CA LEU A 88 14.70 1.11 -6.14
C LEU A 88 14.96 1.96 -7.40
N PRO A 89 15.89 2.93 -7.45
CA PRO A 89 16.13 3.74 -8.64
C PRO A 89 16.43 2.92 -9.89
N THR A 90 17.13 1.77 -9.73
CA THR A 90 17.42 0.84 -10.84
C THR A 90 16.16 0.29 -11.52
N TYR A 91 15.07 0.12 -10.76
CA TYR A 91 13.85 -0.54 -11.21
C TYR A 91 12.66 0.40 -11.40
N LYS A 92 12.77 1.66 -10.92
CA LYS A 92 11.67 2.62 -10.86
C LYS A 92 10.95 2.77 -12.19
N LYS A 93 11.67 3.02 -13.28
CA LYS A 93 11.08 3.17 -14.63
C LYS A 93 10.31 1.92 -15.07
N SER A 94 10.76 0.73 -14.70
CA SER A 94 10.08 -0.52 -15.05
C SER A 94 8.79 -0.68 -14.23
N PHE A 95 8.79 -0.26 -12.95
CA PHE A 95 7.56 -0.24 -12.15
C PHE A 95 6.56 0.79 -12.68
N GLU A 96 7.03 1.99 -13.06
CA GLU A 96 6.18 3.04 -13.67
C GLU A 96 5.55 2.53 -14.97
N SER A 97 6.34 1.97 -15.88
CA SER A 97 5.84 1.41 -17.15
C SER A 97 4.86 0.24 -16.94
N ALA A 98 5.15 -0.67 -16.00
CA ALA A 98 4.23 -1.74 -15.68
C ALA A 98 2.95 -1.22 -15.00
N GLY A 99 3.07 -0.18 -14.17
CA GLY A 99 1.93 0.49 -13.54
C GLY A 99 0.97 1.08 -14.55
N GLU A 100 1.49 1.81 -15.54
CA GLU A 100 0.70 2.35 -16.65
C GLU A 100 0.06 1.24 -17.48
N LYS A 101 0.84 0.22 -17.87
CA LYS A 101 0.38 -0.90 -18.70
C LYS A 101 -0.76 -1.70 -18.08
N TYR A 102 -0.70 -1.92 -16.77
CA TYR A 102 -1.65 -2.79 -16.05
C TYR A 102 -2.66 -2.02 -15.20
N ASN A 103 -2.65 -0.69 -15.27
CA ASN A 103 -3.49 0.19 -14.45
C ASN A 103 -3.40 -0.15 -12.95
N ILE A 104 -2.15 -0.17 -12.46
CA ILE A 104 -1.80 -0.41 -11.05
C ILE A 104 -0.84 0.70 -10.62
N ASP A 105 -1.07 1.27 -9.43
CA ASP A 105 -0.13 2.23 -8.85
C ASP A 105 1.28 1.62 -8.77
N TRP A 106 2.26 2.25 -9.41
CA TRP A 106 3.63 1.74 -9.43
C TRP A 106 4.26 1.63 -8.05
N HIS A 107 3.85 2.46 -7.08
CA HIS A 107 4.29 2.34 -5.69
C HIS A 107 3.81 1.02 -5.07
N LEU A 108 2.61 0.54 -5.45
CA LEU A 108 2.12 -0.76 -5.02
C LEU A 108 2.98 -1.90 -5.58
N LEU A 109 3.33 -1.84 -6.87
CA LEU A 109 4.20 -2.83 -7.50
C LEU A 109 5.61 -2.83 -6.89
N ALA A 110 6.17 -1.65 -6.63
CA ALA A 110 7.45 -1.52 -5.96
C ALA A 110 7.39 -2.04 -4.51
N ALA A 111 6.31 -1.76 -3.77
CA ALA A 111 6.08 -2.29 -2.43
C ALA A 111 5.96 -3.81 -2.41
N MET A 112 5.27 -4.40 -3.41
CA MET A 112 5.22 -5.85 -3.57
C MET A 112 6.62 -6.45 -3.78
N ALA A 113 7.40 -5.89 -4.70
CA ALA A 113 8.76 -6.37 -4.94
C ALA A 113 9.66 -6.22 -3.71
N TYR A 114 9.44 -5.18 -2.89
CA TYR A 114 10.13 -5.06 -1.60
C TYR A 114 9.72 -6.17 -0.64
N GLN A 115 8.42 -6.46 -0.52
CA GLN A 115 7.90 -7.56 0.31
C GLN A 115 8.45 -8.92 -0.13
N GLU A 116 8.61 -9.14 -1.43
CA GLU A 116 9.11 -10.41 -1.99
C GLU A 116 10.62 -10.59 -1.79
N SER A 117 11.42 -9.57 -2.10
CA SER A 117 12.88 -9.72 -2.21
C SER A 117 13.70 -8.58 -1.61
N HIS A 118 13.08 -7.55 -1.03
CA HIS A 118 13.75 -6.28 -0.71
C HIS A 118 14.50 -5.67 -1.93
N TRP A 119 13.90 -5.81 -3.12
CA TRP A 119 14.47 -5.44 -4.42
C TRP A 119 15.82 -6.11 -4.72
N ASP A 120 16.06 -7.31 -4.19
CA ASP A 120 17.22 -8.13 -4.50
C ASP A 120 16.83 -9.18 -5.57
N HIS A 121 17.25 -8.97 -6.82
CA HIS A 121 16.98 -9.90 -7.91
C HIS A 121 17.65 -11.27 -7.74
N LYS A 122 18.63 -11.39 -6.84
CA LYS A 122 19.33 -12.66 -6.51
C LYS A 122 18.66 -13.40 -5.36
N ALA A 123 17.61 -12.84 -4.75
CA ALA A 123 16.94 -13.44 -3.61
C ALA A 123 16.36 -14.83 -3.95
N ILE A 124 16.47 -15.73 -2.97
CA ILE A 124 15.94 -17.09 -3.04
C ILE A 124 15.10 -17.33 -1.78
N SER A 125 13.83 -17.69 -1.97
CA SER A 125 12.96 -18.04 -0.86
C SER A 125 13.33 -19.40 -0.26
N PRO A 126 12.92 -19.71 0.97
CA PRO A 126 13.12 -21.05 1.58
C PRO A 126 12.54 -22.20 0.74
N THR A 127 11.54 -21.94 -0.09
CA THR A 127 10.90 -22.91 -0.98
C THR A 127 11.51 -22.94 -2.39
N GLY A 128 12.61 -22.19 -2.62
CA GLY A 128 13.33 -22.17 -3.89
C GLY A 128 12.71 -21.29 -4.98
N VAL A 129 11.74 -20.45 -4.65
CA VAL A 129 11.24 -19.40 -5.55
C VAL A 129 12.30 -18.30 -5.66
N ARG A 130 12.44 -17.70 -6.84
CA ARG A 130 13.55 -16.78 -7.14
C ARG A 130 13.09 -15.55 -7.91
N GLY A 131 13.92 -14.52 -7.88
CA GLY A 131 13.78 -13.30 -8.66
C GLY A 131 13.08 -12.19 -7.88
N LEU A 132 13.01 -11.01 -8.49
CA LEU A 132 12.60 -9.77 -7.83
C LEU A 132 11.17 -9.82 -7.28
N MET A 133 10.23 -10.44 -8.02
CA MET A 133 8.81 -10.60 -7.66
C MET A 133 8.46 -12.05 -7.27
N MET A 134 9.46 -12.90 -6.97
CA MET A 134 9.30 -14.28 -6.50
C MET A 134 8.29 -15.11 -7.32
N LEU A 135 8.43 -15.10 -8.65
CA LEU A 135 7.56 -15.89 -9.53
C LEU A 135 7.91 -17.36 -9.44
N THR A 136 6.91 -18.25 -9.32
CA THR A 136 7.09 -19.68 -9.53
C THR A 136 7.36 -19.98 -11.01
N LEU A 137 7.91 -21.14 -11.32
CA LEU A 137 8.08 -21.54 -12.73
C LEU A 137 6.74 -21.62 -13.47
N THR A 138 5.71 -22.10 -12.79
CA THR A 138 4.35 -22.20 -13.35
C THR A 138 3.80 -20.81 -13.67
N THR A 139 3.89 -19.88 -12.70
CA THR A 139 3.42 -18.50 -12.90
C THR A 139 4.21 -17.78 -13.99
N ALA A 140 5.54 -17.94 -14.02
CA ALA A 140 6.37 -17.35 -15.07
C ALA A 140 5.97 -17.86 -16.47
N LYS A 141 5.75 -19.18 -16.62
CA LYS A 141 5.27 -19.78 -17.87
C LYS A 141 3.89 -19.26 -18.26
N GLU A 142 2.97 -19.18 -17.29
CA GLU A 142 1.61 -18.67 -17.51
C GLU A 142 1.61 -17.19 -17.94
N MET A 143 2.54 -16.39 -17.39
CA MET A 143 2.71 -14.99 -17.74
C MET A 143 3.60 -14.79 -18.98
N GLU A 144 4.05 -15.87 -19.63
CA GLU A 144 4.93 -15.84 -20.82
C GLU A 144 6.28 -15.16 -20.54
N ILE A 145 6.81 -15.33 -19.33
CA ILE A 145 8.11 -14.82 -18.90
C ILE A 145 9.16 -15.90 -19.18
N SER A 146 10.12 -15.58 -20.04
CA SER A 146 11.20 -16.51 -20.45
C SER A 146 12.27 -16.66 -19.37
N ASN A 147 12.56 -15.62 -18.62
CA ASN A 147 13.57 -15.62 -17.55
C ASN A 147 13.06 -14.85 -16.31
N ARG A 148 12.50 -15.57 -15.33
CA ARG A 148 12.05 -14.97 -14.07
C ARG A 148 13.18 -14.42 -13.18
N LEU A 149 14.44 -14.72 -13.49
CA LEU A 149 15.62 -14.22 -12.77
C LEU A 149 16.08 -12.88 -13.31
N ASP A 150 15.68 -12.52 -14.54
CA ASP A 150 15.84 -11.18 -15.05
C ASP A 150 14.90 -10.23 -14.28
N PRO A 151 15.42 -9.17 -13.64
CA PRO A 151 14.61 -8.33 -12.77
C PRO A 151 13.49 -7.61 -13.53
N PHE A 152 13.72 -7.22 -14.77
CA PHE A 152 12.75 -6.49 -15.58
C PHE A 152 11.63 -7.41 -16.06
N GLN A 153 11.96 -8.61 -16.48
CA GLN A 153 10.97 -9.64 -16.79
C GLN A 153 10.20 -10.08 -15.52
N SER A 154 10.86 -10.13 -14.37
CA SER A 154 10.22 -10.44 -13.11
C SER A 154 9.18 -9.37 -12.72
N ILE A 155 9.50 -8.08 -12.90
CA ILE A 155 8.54 -6.97 -12.70
C ILE A 155 7.34 -7.10 -13.64
N GLU A 156 7.60 -7.31 -14.94
CA GLU A 156 6.54 -7.50 -15.94
C GLU A 156 5.63 -8.67 -15.58
N GLY A 157 6.20 -9.84 -15.28
CA GLY A 157 5.45 -11.04 -14.94
C GLY A 157 4.65 -10.93 -13.64
N GLY A 158 5.24 -10.34 -12.60
CA GLY A 158 4.56 -10.11 -11.32
C GLY A 158 3.40 -9.13 -11.44
N SER A 159 3.59 -8.04 -12.20
CA SER A 159 2.55 -7.05 -12.46
C SER A 159 1.42 -7.63 -13.30
N LYS A 160 1.74 -8.37 -14.37
CA LYS A 160 0.77 -9.10 -15.23
C LYS A 160 -0.04 -10.10 -14.41
N TYR A 161 0.62 -10.83 -13.50
CA TYR A 161 -0.06 -11.81 -12.64
C TYR A 161 -1.01 -11.15 -11.63
N LEU A 162 -0.59 -10.05 -10.99
CA LEU A 162 -1.49 -9.29 -10.11
C LEU A 162 -2.70 -8.74 -10.88
N ALA A 163 -2.47 -8.17 -12.07
CA ALA A 163 -3.56 -7.69 -12.92
C ALA A 163 -4.53 -8.83 -13.29
N LYS A 164 -4.01 -10.01 -13.63
CA LYS A 164 -4.83 -11.20 -13.87
C LYS A 164 -5.64 -11.59 -12.64
N LEU A 165 -5.02 -11.66 -11.46
CA LEU A 165 -5.74 -11.98 -10.22
C LEU A 165 -6.87 -10.97 -9.95
N ARG A 166 -6.65 -9.67 -10.17
CA ARG A 166 -7.70 -8.64 -10.07
C ARG A 166 -8.83 -8.85 -11.07
N SER A 167 -8.50 -9.22 -12.31
CA SER A 167 -9.50 -9.36 -13.39
C SER A 167 -10.42 -10.57 -13.23
N ILE A 168 -9.92 -11.64 -12.59
CA ILE A 168 -10.70 -12.89 -12.37
C ILE A 168 -11.46 -12.91 -11.03
N MET A 169 -11.35 -11.84 -10.21
CA MET A 169 -12.19 -11.67 -9.03
C MET A 169 -13.65 -11.45 -9.43
N ASP A 170 -14.55 -11.80 -8.54
CA ASP A 170 -15.98 -11.52 -8.68
C ASP A 170 -16.19 -10.04 -9.05
N PRO A 171 -16.97 -9.72 -10.10
CA PRO A 171 -17.23 -8.34 -10.50
C PRO A 171 -17.80 -7.45 -9.38
N ASP A 172 -18.53 -8.02 -8.43
CA ASP A 172 -19.12 -7.30 -7.30
C ASP A 172 -18.11 -6.91 -6.21
N ILE A 173 -16.90 -7.47 -6.26
CA ILE A 173 -15.80 -7.01 -5.38
C ILE A 173 -15.22 -5.73 -5.98
N ILE A 174 -15.50 -4.59 -5.38
CA ILE A 174 -15.02 -3.27 -5.83
C ILE A 174 -13.67 -2.90 -5.21
N GLU A 175 -13.02 -1.86 -5.72
CA GLU A 175 -11.82 -1.31 -5.07
C GLU A 175 -12.19 -0.60 -3.75
N PRO A 176 -11.31 -0.64 -2.72
CA PRO A 176 -9.97 -1.24 -2.72
C PRO A 176 -9.95 -2.76 -2.45
N ASP A 177 -11.08 -3.36 -2.05
CA ASP A 177 -11.18 -4.76 -1.63
C ASP A 177 -10.66 -5.73 -2.71
N ARG A 178 -10.94 -5.44 -3.98
CA ARG A 178 -10.47 -6.21 -5.15
C ARG A 178 -8.94 -6.32 -5.18
N THR A 179 -8.25 -5.20 -5.06
CA THR A 179 -6.77 -5.18 -5.06
C THR A 179 -6.21 -5.87 -3.82
N LEU A 180 -6.79 -5.66 -2.64
CA LEU A 180 -6.32 -6.27 -1.40
C LEU A 180 -6.47 -7.79 -1.40
N MET A 181 -7.60 -8.30 -1.91
CA MET A 181 -7.82 -9.74 -2.08
C MET A 181 -6.89 -10.33 -3.15
N ALA A 182 -6.62 -9.60 -4.25
CA ALA A 182 -5.68 -10.06 -5.27
C ALA A 182 -4.24 -10.14 -4.72
N LEU A 183 -3.82 -9.23 -3.85
CA LEU A 183 -2.54 -9.31 -3.14
C LEU A 183 -2.50 -10.55 -2.23
N ALA A 184 -3.55 -10.81 -1.48
CA ALA A 184 -3.63 -12.02 -0.65
C ALA A 184 -3.57 -13.29 -1.50
N ALA A 185 -4.28 -13.34 -2.64
CA ALA A 185 -4.25 -14.45 -3.58
C ALA A 185 -2.88 -14.63 -4.25
N TYR A 186 -2.12 -13.54 -4.47
CA TYR A 186 -0.74 -13.62 -4.97
C TYR A 186 0.15 -14.41 -4.01
N ASN A 187 -0.02 -14.22 -2.71
CA ASN A 187 0.76 -14.88 -1.67
C ASN A 187 0.28 -16.32 -1.38
N VAL A 188 -1.03 -16.51 -1.09
CA VAL A 188 -1.56 -17.79 -0.60
C VAL A 188 -2.14 -18.67 -1.71
N GLY A 189 -2.34 -18.09 -2.88
CA GLY A 189 -3.05 -18.72 -3.99
C GLY A 189 -4.56 -18.46 -3.97
N ARG A 190 -5.13 -18.33 -5.18
CA ARG A 190 -6.56 -18.04 -5.37
C ARG A 190 -7.49 -19.04 -4.66
N GLY A 191 -7.14 -20.34 -4.70
CA GLY A 191 -8.00 -21.36 -4.11
C GLY A 191 -8.22 -21.15 -2.60
N HIS A 192 -7.18 -20.82 -1.86
CA HIS A 192 -7.30 -20.56 -0.42
C HIS A 192 -8.01 -19.25 -0.12
N LEU A 193 -7.91 -18.23 -1.00
CA LEU A 193 -8.72 -17.03 -0.88
C LEU A 193 -10.20 -17.37 -1.03
N GLU A 194 -10.58 -18.19 -2.02
CA GLU A 194 -11.96 -18.64 -2.21
C GLU A 194 -12.45 -19.49 -1.04
N ASP A 195 -11.61 -20.36 -0.47
CA ASP A 195 -11.93 -21.12 0.75
C ASP A 195 -12.28 -20.18 1.92
N ALA A 196 -11.52 -19.09 2.10
CA ALA A 196 -11.80 -18.09 3.14
C ALA A 196 -13.14 -17.34 2.87
N ARG A 197 -13.42 -17.01 1.61
CA ARG A 197 -14.70 -16.39 1.20
C ARG A 197 -15.87 -17.32 1.47
N ILE A 198 -15.75 -18.61 1.15
CA ILE A 198 -16.79 -19.62 1.44
C ILE A 198 -17.05 -19.70 2.95
N LEU A 199 -16.01 -19.69 3.79
CA LEU A 199 -16.21 -19.70 5.25
C LEU A 199 -16.93 -18.44 5.72
N ALA A 200 -16.56 -17.26 5.23
CA ALA A 200 -17.21 -16.00 5.57
C ALA A 200 -18.69 -15.98 5.17
N SER A 201 -18.98 -16.41 3.95
CA SER A 201 -20.36 -16.51 3.42
C SER A 201 -21.22 -17.48 4.22
N ARG A 202 -20.66 -18.63 4.66
CA ARG A 202 -21.37 -19.59 5.54
C ARG A 202 -21.77 -18.98 6.88
N ASP A 203 -20.96 -18.06 7.41
CA ASP A 203 -21.22 -17.34 8.66
C ASP A 203 -22.09 -16.08 8.42
N GLY A 204 -22.63 -15.88 7.21
CA GLY A 204 -23.48 -14.74 6.84
C GLY A 204 -22.74 -13.40 6.81
N LYS A 205 -21.41 -13.44 6.62
CA LYS A 205 -20.57 -12.23 6.49
C LYS A 205 -20.41 -11.84 5.04
N ASP A 206 -20.17 -10.54 4.78
CA ASP A 206 -19.90 -10.05 3.42
C ASP A 206 -18.50 -10.51 2.97
N ASP A 207 -18.49 -11.54 2.12
CA ASP A 207 -17.27 -12.15 1.57
C ASP A 207 -16.59 -11.32 0.46
N ARG A 208 -17.15 -10.15 0.14
CA ARG A 208 -16.60 -9.18 -0.81
C ARG A 208 -15.76 -8.10 -0.15
N LYS A 209 -15.68 -8.08 1.18
CA LYS A 209 -14.92 -7.10 1.98
C LYS A 209 -13.61 -7.68 2.48
N TRP A 210 -12.50 -6.98 2.21
CA TRP A 210 -11.19 -7.37 2.73
C TRP A 210 -11.17 -7.42 4.26
N THR A 211 -11.85 -6.50 4.92
CA THR A 211 -11.99 -6.48 6.39
C THR A 211 -12.59 -7.77 6.94
N THR A 212 -13.51 -8.39 6.21
CA THR A 212 -14.03 -9.72 6.52
C THR A 212 -13.00 -10.80 6.20
N ILE A 213 -12.49 -10.85 4.97
CA ILE A 213 -11.64 -11.95 4.50
C ILE A 213 -10.34 -12.07 5.29
N ARG A 214 -9.76 -10.96 5.74
CA ARG A 214 -8.56 -10.97 6.59
C ARG A 214 -8.77 -11.66 7.96
N GLU A 215 -10.02 -11.80 8.42
CA GLU A 215 -10.35 -12.54 9.64
C GLU A 215 -10.54 -14.04 9.36
N TYR A 216 -10.98 -14.41 8.16
CA TYR A 216 -11.25 -15.79 7.78
C TYR A 216 -10.03 -16.53 7.23
N LEU A 217 -9.12 -15.85 6.56
CA LEU A 217 -7.86 -16.45 6.08
C LEU A 217 -7.10 -17.20 7.19
N PRO A 218 -6.88 -16.63 8.40
CA PRO A 218 -6.20 -17.34 9.49
C PRO A 218 -6.88 -18.63 9.94
N LEU A 219 -8.19 -18.75 9.74
CA LEU A 219 -8.95 -19.94 10.11
C LEU A 219 -8.55 -21.16 9.29
N LEU A 220 -8.02 -20.97 8.07
CA LEU A 220 -7.52 -22.05 7.20
C LEU A 220 -6.29 -22.79 7.77
N SER A 221 -5.69 -22.30 8.86
CA SER A 221 -4.66 -23.03 9.60
C SER A 221 -5.22 -24.03 10.62
N ARG A 222 -6.53 -23.97 10.91
CA ARG A 222 -7.21 -24.78 11.94
C ARG A 222 -8.00 -25.92 11.29
N LYS A 223 -7.79 -27.16 11.73
CA LYS A 223 -8.42 -28.36 11.16
C LYS A 223 -9.95 -28.27 11.08
N LYS A 224 -10.57 -27.69 12.11
CA LYS A 224 -12.04 -27.48 12.15
C LYS A 224 -12.59 -26.77 10.92
N PHE A 225 -11.81 -25.84 10.33
CA PHE A 225 -12.23 -25.03 9.18
C PHE A 225 -11.70 -25.59 7.87
N TYR A 226 -10.37 -25.84 7.76
CA TYR A 226 -9.79 -26.25 6.49
C TYR A 226 -10.28 -27.61 6.00
N SER A 227 -10.76 -28.53 6.89
CA SER A 227 -11.33 -29.81 6.48
C SER A 227 -12.72 -29.68 5.84
N THR A 228 -13.33 -28.50 5.86
CA THR A 228 -14.69 -28.26 5.33
C THR A 228 -14.69 -27.46 4.03
N VAL A 229 -13.54 -27.17 3.48
CA VAL A 229 -13.32 -26.39 2.25
C VAL A 229 -12.48 -27.17 1.24
N THR A 230 -12.44 -26.71 -0.01
CA THR A 230 -11.93 -27.47 -1.14
C THR A 230 -10.39 -27.58 -1.15
N HIS A 231 -9.68 -26.47 -0.86
CA HIS A 231 -8.22 -26.40 -0.99
C HIS A 231 -7.50 -26.73 0.33
N GLY A 232 -8.24 -26.77 1.44
CA GLY A 232 -7.77 -27.28 2.70
C GLY A 232 -6.82 -26.36 3.46
N TYR A 233 -5.75 -26.91 4.02
CA TYR A 233 -4.82 -26.20 4.90
C TYR A 233 -4.05 -25.07 4.21
N ALA A 234 -4.04 -23.89 4.83
CA ALA A 234 -3.14 -22.79 4.49
C ALA A 234 -2.60 -22.08 5.73
N ARG A 235 -1.44 -21.45 5.60
CA ARG A 235 -0.87 -20.56 6.61
C ARG A 235 -1.54 -19.17 6.53
N GLY A 236 -2.84 -19.11 6.76
CA GLY A 236 -3.69 -17.98 6.46
C GLY A 236 -3.32 -16.64 7.15
N ASN A 237 -2.43 -16.65 8.17
CA ASN A 237 -1.86 -15.42 8.73
C ASN A 237 -0.81 -14.78 7.79
N GLU A 238 -0.16 -15.55 6.92
CA GLU A 238 0.87 -15.03 6.01
C GLU A 238 0.30 -14.04 4.99
N PRO A 239 -0.79 -14.35 4.24
CA PRO A 239 -1.38 -13.41 3.29
C PRO A 239 -1.92 -12.13 3.95
N VAL A 240 -2.43 -12.20 5.19
CA VAL A 240 -2.88 -11.01 5.92
C VAL A 240 -1.70 -10.09 6.21
N ARG A 241 -0.59 -10.63 6.75
CA ARG A 241 0.63 -9.85 6.99
C ARG A 241 1.25 -9.35 5.70
N TYR A 242 1.19 -10.14 4.63
CA TYR A 242 1.67 -9.76 3.30
C TYR A 242 0.97 -8.50 2.80
N VAL A 243 -0.35 -8.47 2.84
CA VAL A 243 -1.14 -7.29 2.44
C VAL A 243 -0.82 -6.10 3.35
N ASP A 244 -0.83 -6.29 4.67
CA ASP A 244 -0.52 -5.25 5.63
C ASP A 244 0.85 -4.60 5.35
N ASN A 245 1.88 -5.42 5.15
CA ASN A 245 3.24 -4.94 4.87
C ASN A 245 3.32 -4.15 3.56
N ILE A 246 2.69 -4.65 2.49
CA ILE A 246 2.70 -3.98 1.18
C ILE A 246 2.04 -2.60 1.26
N LEU A 247 0.93 -2.48 1.96
CA LEU A 247 0.25 -1.19 2.12
C LEU A 247 1.11 -0.20 2.90
N TYR A 248 1.82 -0.66 3.93
CA TYR A 248 2.78 0.16 4.66
C TYR A 248 3.92 0.64 3.74
N TYR A 249 4.54 -0.27 2.98
CA TYR A 249 5.63 0.09 2.06
C TYR A 249 5.15 1.02 0.95
N GLN A 250 3.97 0.79 0.40
CA GLN A 250 3.37 1.66 -0.61
C GLN A 250 3.19 3.09 -0.07
N GLN A 251 2.64 3.23 1.12
CA GLN A 251 2.43 4.54 1.74
C GLN A 251 3.75 5.24 2.01
N PHE A 252 4.75 4.52 2.53
CA PHE A 252 6.11 5.05 2.72
C PHE A 252 6.69 5.60 1.43
N LEU A 253 6.63 4.82 0.33
CA LEU A 253 7.16 5.24 -0.97
C LEU A 253 6.42 6.45 -1.55
N LYS A 254 5.09 6.52 -1.39
CA LYS A 254 4.30 7.69 -1.80
C LYS A 254 4.75 8.96 -1.08
N LEU A 255 4.88 8.89 0.24
CA LEU A 255 5.31 10.03 1.05
C LEU A 255 6.73 10.49 0.68
N GLN A 256 7.66 9.55 0.48
CA GLN A 256 9.02 9.85 0.05
C GLN A 256 9.05 10.56 -1.32
N THR A 257 8.21 10.13 -2.25
CA THR A 257 8.11 10.75 -3.58
C THR A 257 7.53 12.17 -3.49
N MET A 258 6.51 12.39 -2.65
CA MET A 258 5.91 13.72 -2.45
C MET A 258 6.89 14.73 -1.82
N THR A 259 7.69 14.28 -0.85
CA THR A 259 8.69 15.15 -0.21
C THR A 259 9.84 15.51 -1.15
N SER A 260 10.24 14.61 -2.03
CA SER A 260 11.28 14.88 -3.05
C SER A 260 10.83 15.92 -4.07
N THR A 261 9.60 15.82 -4.58
CA THR A 261 9.03 16.82 -5.50
C THR A 261 8.75 18.17 -4.86
N GLY A 262 8.48 18.20 -3.56
CA GLY A 262 8.29 19.45 -2.80
C GLY A 262 9.59 20.26 -2.64
N ASN A 263 10.71 19.58 -2.38
CA ASN A 263 12.03 20.23 -2.24
C ASN A 263 12.53 20.85 -3.54
N ASP A 264 12.25 20.25 -4.70
CA ASP A 264 12.64 20.81 -6.01
C ASP A 264 11.86 22.10 -6.33
N ASN A 265 10.63 22.24 -5.85
CA ASN A 265 9.83 23.46 -6.03
C ASN A 265 10.24 24.59 -5.06
N PHE A 266 10.70 24.26 -3.84
CA PHE A 266 11.20 25.26 -2.89
C PHE A 266 12.59 25.77 -3.28
N SER A 267 13.49 24.93 -3.74
CA SER A 267 14.84 25.35 -4.17
C SER A 267 14.82 26.27 -5.39
N ASN A 268 13.82 26.14 -6.28
CA ASN A 268 13.65 27.03 -7.44
C ASN A 268 12.91 28.35 -7.11
N GLN A 269 12.14 28.42 -6.02
CA GLN A 269 11.51 29.66 -5.59
C GLN A 269 12.45 30.53 -4.72
N ASP A 270 13.29 29.93 -3.89
CA ASP A 270 14.20 30.66 -3.01
C ASP A 270 15.35 31.34 -3.77
N SER A 271 15.80 30.78 -4.91
CA SER A 271 16.79 31.46 -5.76
C SER A 271 16.27 32.71 -6.46
N ASN A 272 14.95 32.84 -6.65
CA ASN A 272 14.34 34.03 -7.24
C ASN A 272 13.81 35.04 -6.20
N SER A 273 13.46 34.58 -4.99
CA SER A 273 13.00 35.46 -3.91
C SER A 273 14.14 36.16 -3.19
N ASN A 274 15.28 35.49 -2.97
CA ASN A 274 16.46 36.11 -2.34
C ASN A 274 17.05 37.25 -3.18
N LYS A 275 16.93 37.19 -4.51
CA LYS A 275 17.37 38.29 -5.39
C LYS A 275 16.49 39.54 -5.27
N LYS A 276 15.21 39.37 -4.96
CA LYS A 276 14.23 40.47 -4.83
C LYS A 276 14.29 41.18 -3.49
N TRP A 277 14.78 40.52 -2.44
CA TRP A 277 14.94 41.12 -1.09
C TRP A 277 16.25 41.92 -0.95
N GLN A 278 17.31 41.56 -1.68
CA GLN A 278 18.57 42.30 -1.63
C GLN A 278 18.50 43.68 -2.35
N ASP A 279 17.62 43.79 -3.35
CA ASP A 279 17.43 45.05 -4.09
C ASP A 279 16.46 46.03 -3.41
N SER A 280 15.83 45.68 -2.27
CA SER A 280 14.84 46.48 -1.59
C SER A 280 15.32 47.10 -0.24
N ILE A 281 16.60 46.95 0.09
CA ILE A 281 17.17 47.59 1.28
C ILE A 281 17.67 49.01 0.90
N PRO A 282 17.10 50.09 1.40
CA PRO A 282 17.63 51.44 1.14
C PRO A 282 18.98 51.60 1.83
N PRO A 283 19.93 52.37 1.22
CA PRO A 283 21.24 52.61 1.83
C PRO A 283 21.07 53.30 3.17
N THR A 284 21.69 52.76 4.19
CA THR A 284 21.74 53.32 5.54
C THR A 284 22.53 54.65 5.51
N ILE A 285 21.92 55.75 5.99
CA ILE A 285 22.56 57.05 6.26
C ILE A 285 23.39 56.97 7.53
#